data_1a3c52fbd456e1f51dae22c4d05df6c5
#
_entry.id   1a3c52fbd456e1f51dae22c4d05df6c5
#
_cell.length_a   1.000
_cell.length_b   1.000
_cell.length_c   1.000
_cell.angle_alpha   90.00
_cell.angle_beta   90.00
_cell.angle_gamma   90.00
#
_symmetry.space_group_name_H-M   'P 1'
#
loop_
_entity.id
_entity.type
_entity.pdbx_description
1 polymer ?
#
loop_
_entity_poly.entity_id
_entity_poly.type
_entity_poly.pdbx_seq_one_letter_code
_entity_poly.pdbx_strand_id
1 'polypeptide(L)'
;MVYYVKIQKYVIWRNHMILACQNISKAFGTTEIIKNASFHIEEREKAALVGINGAGKSTLLKIIIGEMRADEGEVILSKGKTMGYLAQHQDLTGHLSIYQEVLTAKQNLIDMEERLRQMESDMNTKSGAELDELLSTYTRLSHTFELENGYAYRSEVVGVLKGLGFSESDFEKQVDSLSGGQKTRVALGKLLLTKPDIILLDEPTNHLDMDSISWLETYLLNYSGAVLIVSHDRYFLDRVVTKVVEVDNKKVTTFEGNYTAYSQKKAMLREAAYHAWVNQQQEIHHQEEAVSYTHLRAH
;
A
#
# COMPACT_ATOMS: atom_id res chain seq x y z
N MET A 1 -17.56 34.31 -5.47
CA MET A 1 -16.14 33.92 -5.72
C MET A 1 -15.70 32.72 -4.84
N VAL A 2 -16.19 32.57 -3.62
CA VAL A 2 -15.82 31.44 -2.70
C VAL A 2 -16.36 30.07 -3.15
N TYR A 3 -17.52 30.03 -3.81
CA TYR A 3 -18.10 28.78 -4.33
C TYR A 3 -17.35 28.17 -5.51
N TYR A 4 -16.76 28.99 -6.39
CA TYR A 4 -16.00 28.52 -7.57
C TYR A 4 -14.67 27.87 -7.16
N VAL A 5 -14.01 28.38 -6.14
CA VAL A 5 -12.74 27.80 -5.63
C VAL A 5 -12.95 26.45 -4.94
N LYS A 6 -14.09 26.26 -4.26
CA LYS A 6 -14.44 24.98 -3.61
C LYS A 6 -14.77 23.90 -4.64
N ILE A 7 -15.46 24.24 -5.73
CA ILE A 7 -15.81 23.30 -6.81
C ILE A 7 -14.55 22.90 -7.60
N GLN A 8 -13.65 23.83 -7.88
CA GLN A 8 -12.39 23.54 -8.58
C GLN A 8 -11.45 22.64 -7.73
N LYS A 9 -11.36 22.86 -6.42
CA LYS A 9 -10.63 21.98 -5.52
C LYS A 9 -11.22 20.56 -5.51
N TYR A 10 -12.54 20.40 -5.44
CA TYR A 10 -13.22 19.10 -5.47
C TYR A 10 -13.05 18.35 -6.82
N VAL A 11 -13.01 19.07 -7.93
CA VAL A 11 -12.81 18.48 -9.29
C VAL A 11 -11.35 18.09 -9.50
N ILE A 12 -10.39 18.87 -9.01
CA ILE A 12 -8.95 18.55 -9.09
C ILE A 12 -8.62 17.33 -8.21
N TRP A 13 -9.21 17.20 -7.04
CA TRP A 13 -9.00 16.05 -6.15
C TRP A 13 -9.51 14.73 -6.75
N ARG A 14 -10.55 14.74 -7.57
CA ARG A 14 -11.06 13.54 -8.25
C ARG A 14 -10.10 12.96 -9.30
N ASN A 15 -9.23 13.76 -9.88
CA ASN A 15 -8.37 13.33 -10.99
C ASN A 15 -7.05 12.66 -10.54
N HIS A 16 -6.64 12.78 -9.28
CA HIS A 16 -5.39 12.22 -8.76
C HIS A 16 -5.58 11.19 -7.64
N MET A 17 -6.80 11.02 -7.14
CA MET A 17 -7.11 10.07 -6.10
C MET A 17 -7.14 8.65 -6.66
N ILE A 18 -6.34 7.75 -6.07
CA ILE A 18 -6.33 6.33 -6.46
C ILE A 18 -7.22 5.48 -5.55
N LEU A 19 -7.20 5.75 -4.25
CA LEU A 19 -7.98 5.04 -3.22
C LEU A 19 -8.65 6.05 -2.29
N ALA A 20 -9.93 5.83 -1.97
CA ALA A 20 -10.63 6.56 -0.91
C ALA A 20 -11.39 5.61 0.00
N CYS A 21 -11.32 5.87 1.29
CA CYS A 21 -12.21 5.33 2.31
C CYS A 21 -13.17 6.45 2.72
N GLN A 22 -14.46 6.21 2.67
CA GLN A 22 -15.48 7.21 3.01
C GLN A 22 -16.38 6.68 4.12
N ASN A 23 -16.34 7.33 5.29
CA ASN A 23 -17.18 7.08 6.46
C ASN A 23 -17.19 5.60 6.90
N ILE A 24 -16.06 4.92 6.81
CA ILE A 24 -15.93 3.51 7.17
C ILE A 24 -16.17 3.36 8.68
N SER A 25 -17.14 2.54 9.03
CA SER A 25 -17.40 2.10 10.41
C SER A 25 -17.40 0.58 10.49
N LYS A 26 -16.85 0.04 11.58
CA LYS A 26 -16.80 -1.41 11.83
C LYS A 26 -16.86 -1.70 13.32
N ALA A 27 -17.77 -2.63 13.69
CA ALA A 27 -17.89 -3.17 15.04
C ALA A 27 -17.85 -4.71 15.02
N PHE A 28 -17.44 -5.31 16.12
CA PHE A 28 -17.57 -6.74 16.39
C PHE A 28 -18.44 -6.93 17.64
N GLY A 29 -19.66 -7.41 17.43
CA GLY A 29 -20.68 -7.46 18.47
C GLY A 29 -21.00 -6.04 18.98
N THR A 30 -20.77 -5.77 20.25
CA THR A 30 -20.96 -4.45 20.85
C THR A 30 -19.73 -3.56 20.83
N THR A 31 -18.59 -4.09 20.36
CA THR A 31 -17.31 -3.37 20.39
C THR A 31 -17.06 -2.68 19.05
N GLU A 32 -17.17 -1.37 19.02
CA GLU A 32 -16.83 -0.51 17.89
C GLU A 32 -15.30 -0.44 17.74
N ILE A 33 -14.77 -0.76 16.56
CA ILE A 33 -13.32 -0.77 16.26
C ILE A 33 -12.93 0.46 15.45
N ILE A 34 -13.75 0.82 14.47
CA ILE A 34 -13.54 1.98 13.59
C ILE A 34 -14.85 2.73 13.49
N LYS A 35 -14.79 4.06 13.55
CA LYS A 35 -15.95 4.94 13.48
C LYS A 35 -15.72 6.09 12.51
N ASN A 36 -16.54 6.17 11.46
CA ASN A 36 -16.52 7.25 10.45
C ASN A 36 -15.14 7.56 9.91
N ALA A 37 -14.33 6.52 9.64
CA ALA A 37 -12.99 6.69 9.08
C ALA A 37 -13.06 7.17 7.63
N SER A 38 -12.46 8.33 7.36
CA SER A 38 -12.40 8.89 6.01
C SER A 38 -10.98 9.38 5.72
N PHE A 39 -10.39 8.87 4.65
CA PHE A 39 -9.11 9.32 4.12
C PHE A 39 -8.99 8.91 2.65
N HIS A 40 -8.00 9.47 1.96
CA HIS A 40 -7.71 9.12 0.57
C HIS A 40 -6.21 9.02 0.36
N ILE A 41 -5.84 8.32 -0.70
CA ILE A 41 -4.47 8.18 -1.18
C ILE A 41 -4.46 8.65 -2.63
N GLU A 42 -3.48 9.50 -2.96
CA GLU A 42 -3.28 10.03 -4.30
C GLU A 42 -2.34 9.14 -5.12
N GLU A 43 -2.33 9.35 -6.43
CA GLU A 43 -1.37 8.68 -7.32
C GLU A 43 0.07 9.00 -6.89
N ARG A 44 0.93 7.99 -6.89
CA ARG A 44 2.33 8.06 -6.48
C ARG A 44 2.58 8.40 -5.00
N GLU A 45 1.53 8.61 -4.21
CA GLU A 45 1.66 8.92 -2.80
C GLU A 45 2.17 7.70 -2.01
N LYS A 46 3.02 7.94 -1.03
CA LYS A 46 3.55 6.92 -0.12
C LYS A 46 2.97 7.21 1.27
N ALA A 47 1.99 6.43 1.69
CA ALA A 47 1.28 6.62 2.95
C ALA A 47 1.62 5.51 3.96
N ALA A 48 1.74 5.87 5.23
CA ALA A 48 1.80 4.91 6.34
C ALA A 48 0.44 4.82 7.04
N LEU A 49 0.01 3.62 7.39
CA LEU A 49 -1.11 3.38 8.30
C LEU A 49 -0.55 3.01 9.67
N VAL A 50 -0.68 3.90 10.63
CA VAL A 50 -0.10 3.76 11.97
C VAL A 50 -1.17 3.74 13.07
N GLY A 51 -0.81 3.26 14.26
CA GLY A 51 -1.67 3.19 15.43
C GLY A 51 -1.18 2.13 16.40
N ILE A 52 -1.66 2.15 17.64
CA ILE A 52 -1.32 1.14 18.65
C ILE A 52 -1.84 -0.23 18.24
N ASN A 53 -1.30 -1.29 18.85
CA ASN A 53 -1.81 -2.64 18.64
C ASN A 53 -3.28 -2.72 19.09
N GLY A 54 -4.11 -3.35 18.26
CA GLY A 54 -5.56 -3.41 18.49
C GLY A 54 -6.35 -2.16 18.06
N ALA A 55 -5.72 -1.10 17.55
CA ALA A 55 -6.42 0.10 17.10
C ALA A 55 -7.35 -0.08 15.89
N GLY A 56 -7.23 -1.22 15.18
CA GLY A 56 -8.06 -1.50 13.99
C GLY A 56 -7.32 -1.41 12.65
N LYS A 57 -5.98 -1.29 12.62
CA LYS A 57 -5.18 -1.22 11.38
C LYS A 57 -5.46 -2.40 10.45
N SER A 58 -5.33 -3.63 10.95
CA SER A 58 -5.57 -4.85 10.16
C SER A 58 -7.03 -5.00 9.74
N THR A 59 -7.98 -4.54 10.58
CA THR A 59 -9.40 -4.49 10.22
C THR A 59 -9.63 -3.54 9.06
N LEU A 60 -9.03 -2.35 9.10
CA LEU A 60 -9.13 -1.35 8.02
C LEU A 60 -8.47 -1.86 6.74
N LEU A 61 -7.29 -2.50 6.81
CA LEU A 61 -6.67 -3.13 5.65
C LEU A 61 -7.57 -4.21 5.02
N LYS A 62 -8.15 -5.11 5.83
CA LYS A 62 -9.07 -6.15 5.35
C LYS A 62 -10.32 -5.57 4.69
N ILE A 63 -10.80 -4.42 5.16
CA ILE A 63 -11.91 -3.72 4.50
C ILE A 63 -11.44 -3.14 3.17
N ILE A 64 -10.27 -2.52 3.11
CA ILE A 64 -9.72 -1.92 1.88
C ILE A 64 -9.52 -2.98 0.78
N ILE A 65 -8.99 -4.16 1.12
CA ILE A 65 -8.76 -5.24 0.15
C ILE A 65 -10.01 -6.05 -0.18
N GLY A 66 -11.14 -5.77 0.50
CA GLY A 66 -12.42 -6.45 0.27
C GLY A 66 -12.58 -7.82 0.98
N GLU A 67 -11.62 -8.22 1.84
CA GLU A 67 -11.75 -9.45 2.66
C GLU A 67 -12.78 -9.30 3.78
N MET A 68 -13.10 -8.07 4.16
CA MET A 68 -14.09 -7.77 5.17
C MET A 68 -15.01 -6.64 4.72
N ARG A 69 -16.30 -6.78 4.98
CA ARG A 69 -17.27 -5.70 4.72
C ARG A 69 -17.27 -4.70 5.88
N ALA A 70 -17.26 -3.41 5.54
CA ALA A 70 -17.62 -2.36 6.49
C ALA A 70 -19.09 -2.51 6.88
N ASP A 71 -19.44 -2.03 8.09
CA ASP A 71 -20.84 -1.95 8.53
C ASP A 71 -21.50 -0.68 7.94
N GLU A 72 -20.69 0.39 7.78
CA GLU A 72 -21.09 1.63 7.11
C GLU A 72 -19.94 2.16 6.28
N GLY A 73 -20.27 2.98 5.28
CA GLY A 73 -19.30 3.60 4.38
C GLY A 73 -18.84 2.70 3.24
N GLU A 74 -17.91 3.18 2.46
CA GLU A 74 -17.41 2.48 1.27
C GLU A 74 -15.93 2.74 0.99
N VAL A 75 -15.32 1.78 0.31
CA VAL A 75 -13.96 1.89 -0.25
C VAL A 75 -14.08 2.08 -1.76
N ILE A 76 -13.46 3.11 -2.28
CA ILE A 76 -13.49 3.47 -3.69
C ILE A 76 -12.08 3.36 -4.25
N LEU A 77 -11.88 2.43 -5.19
CA LEU A 77 -10.70 2.38 -6.05
C LEU A 77 -11.03 3.07 -7.37
N SER A 78 -10.16 3.94 -7.85
CA SER A 78 -10.38 4.65 -9.12
C SER A 78 -10.54 3.67 -10.28
N LYS A 79 -11.43 4.00 -11.21
CA LYS A 79 -11.79 3.13 -12.34
C LYS A 79 -10.57 2.77 -13.18
N GLY A 80 -10.41 1.48 -13.45
CA GLY A 80 -9.31 0.94 -14.26
C GLY A 80 -7.98 0.82 -13.51
N LYS A 81 -7.93 1.16 -12.23
CA LYS A 81 -6.75 1.01 -11.38
C LYS A 81 -6.71 -0.37 -10.73
N THR A 82 -5.51 -0.87 -10.54
CA THR A 82 -5.21 -2.19 -9.95
C THR A 82 -4.63 -2.03 -8.56
N MET A 83 -4.98 -2.94 -7.65
CA MET A 83 -4.48 -2.96 -6.29
C MET A 83 -3.81 -4.31 -6.00
N GLY A 84 -2.61 -4.25 -5.42
CA GLY A 84 -1.90 -5.42 -4.96
C GLY A 84 -1.72 -5.39 -3.44
N TYR A 85 -1.77 -6.53 -2.79
CA TYR A 85 -1.65 -6.66 -1.34
C TYR A 85 -0.65 -7.72 -0.93
N LEU A 86 0.23 -7.38 0.00
CA LEU A 86 1.09 -8.32 0.71
C LEU A 86 0.58 -8.50 2.13
N ALA A 87 0.03 -9.69 2.43
CA ALA A 87 -0.32 -10.08 3.79
C ALA A 87 0.92 -10.43 4.61
N GLN A 88 0.83 -10.26 5.93
CA GLN A 88 1.88 -10.63 6.88
C GLN A 88 2.27 -12.11 6.79
N HIS A 89 1.32 -12.99 6.44
CA HIS A 89 1.55 -14.41 6.17
C HIS A 89 1.00 -14.76 4.80
N GLN A 90 1.84 -15.38 3.99
CA GLN A 90 1.50 -15.86 2.65
C GLN A 90 1.71 -17.37 2.58
N ASP A 91 0.66 -18.09 2.27
CA ASP A 91 0.71 -19.53 2.00
C ASP A 91 0.96 -19.75 0.49
N LEU A 92 2.20 -19.52 0.08
CA LEU A 92 2.63 -19.98 -1.24
C LEU A 92 2.76 -21.49 -1.21
N THR A 93 1.96 -22.17 -2.01
CA THR A 93 2.01 -23.61 -2.23
C THR A 93 2.31 -23.85 -3.71
N GLY A 94 3.35 -24.62 -4.00
CA GLY A 94 3.69 -24.95 -5.38
C GLY A 94 5.06 -25.60 -5.52
N HIS A 95 5.20 -26.39 -6.59
CA HIS A 95 6.43 -27.09 -6.94
C HIS A 95 7.37 -26.26 -7.81
N LEU A 96 7.04 -24.98 -8.03
CA LEU A 96 7.89 -24.07 -8.81
C LEU A 96 9.13 -23.69 -7.99
N SER A 97 10.22 -23.41 -8.70
CA SER A 97 11.39 -22.79 -8.09
C SER A 97 11.08 -21.32 -7.71
N ILE A 98 11.88 -20.73 -6.81
CA ILE A 98 11.76 -19.31 -6.42
C ILE A 98 11.73 -18.44 -7.69
N TYR A 99 12.68 -18.66 -8.61
CA TYR A 99 12.77 -17.90 -9.84
C TYR A 99 11.52 -18.07 -10.69
N GLN A 100 11.06 -19.30 -10.89
CA GLN A 100 9.86 -19.58 -11.70
C GLN A 100 8.60 -18.95 -11.07
N GLU A 101 8.43 -19.06 -9.75
CA GLU A 101 7.28 -18.47 -9.05
C GLU A 101 7.23 -16.95 -9.22
N VAL A 102 8.36 -16.27 -9.06
CA VAL A 102 8.41 -14.81 -9.21
C VAL A 102 8.28 -14.40 -10.70
N LEU A 103 8.80 -15.21 -11.60
CA LEU A 103 8.69 -14.99 -13.05
C LEU A 103 7.22 -15.02 -13.53
N THR A 104 6.31 -15.75 -12.86
CA THR A 104 4.88 -15.74 -13.20
C THR A 104 4.24 -14.35 -13.15
N ALA A 105 4.82 -13.40 -12.40
CA ALA A 105 4.38 -11.99 -12.41
C ALA A 105 4.54 -11.32 -13.78
N LYS A 106 5.33 -11.90 -14.68
CA LYS A 106 5.59 -11.42 -16.04
C LYS A 106 5.00 -12.35 -17.11
N GLN A 107 3.97 -13.13 -16.77
CA GLN A 107 3.38 -14.12 -17.69
C GLN A 107 2.95 -13.49 -19.02
N ASN A 108 2.39 -12.27 -19.00
CA ASN A 108 2.03 -11.54 -20.21
C ASN A 108 3.21 -11.31 -21.16
N LEU A 109 4.40 -11.00 -20.62
CA LEU A 109 5.60 -10.79 -21.41
C LEU A 109 6.16 -12.11 -21.96
N ILE A 110 6.08 -13.18 -21.17
CA ILE A 110 6.45 -14.53 -21.61
C ILE A 110 5.57 -14.95 -22.79
N ASP A 111 4.25 -14.79 -22.65
CA ASP A 111 3.30 -15.15 -23.71
C ASP A 111 3.51 -14.30 -24.98
N MET A 112 3.84 -13.01 -24.81
CA MET A 112 4.20 -12.15 -25.96
C MET A 112 5.50 -12.62 -26.64
N GLU A 113 6.54 -12.95 -25.87
CA GLU A 113 7.81 -13.46 -26.39
C GLU A 113 7.61 -14.76 -27.18
N GLU A 114 6.82 -15.70 -26.64
CA GLU A 114 6.49 -16.95 -27.33
C GLU A 114 5.73 -16.71 -28.64
N ARG A 115 4.75 -15.80 -28.62
CA ARG A 115 4.01 -15.42 -29.83
C ARG A 115 4.88 -14.77 -30.88
N LEU A 116 5.81 -13.90 -30.49
CA LEU A 116 6.77 -13.31 -31.45
C LEU A 116 7.64 -14.38 -32.10
N ARG A 117 8.17 -15.32 -31.32
CA ARG A 117 8.98 -16.44 -31.83
C ARG A 117 8.19 -17.35 -32.78
N GLN A 118 6.90 -17.63 -32.45
CA GLN A 118 6.04 -18.40 -33.32
C GLN A 118 5.78 -17.67 -34.65
N MET A 119 5.52 -16.36 -34.60
CA MET A 119 5.33 -15.54 -35.81
C MET A 119 6.59 -15.52 -36.68
N GLU A 120 7.80 -15.42 -36.08
CA GLU A 120 9.07 -15.50 -36.79
C GLU A 120 9.23 -16.83 -37.52
N SER A 121 8.85 -17.94 -36.89
CA SER A 121 8.84 -19.26 -37.51
C SER A 121 7.84 -19.33 -38.67
N ASP A 122 6.63 -18.80 -38.50
CA ASP A 122 5.56 -18.84 -39.51
C ASP A 122 5.89 -17.99 -40.74
N MET A 123 6.67 -16.89 -40.58
CA MET A 123 7.14 -16.06 -41.71
C MET A 123 7.95 -16.84 -42.73
N ASN A 124 8.60 -17.91 -42.31
CA ASN A 124 9.40 -18.76 -43.25
C ASN A 124 8.52 -19.63 -44.17
N THR A 125 7.24 -19.79 -43.84
CA THR A 125 6.32 -20.70 -44.56
C THR A 125 5.19 -19.97 -45.28
N LYS A 126 4.95 -18.70 -44.98
CA LYS A 126 3.86 -17.87 -45.54
C LYS A 126 4.36 -16.97 -46.66
N SER A 127 3.48 -16.59 -47.60
CA SER A 127 3.78 -15.68 -48.70
C SER A 127 2.57 -14.82 -49.09
N GLY A 128 2.81 -13.73 -49.82
CA GLY A 128 1.75 -12.84 -50.30
C GLY A 128 0.99 -12.15 -49.18
N ALA A 129 -0.32 -12.02 -49.33
CA ALA A 129 -1.19 -11.28 -48.39
C ALA A 129 -1.15 -11.85 -46.94
N GLU A 130 -1.00 -13.16 -46.78
CA GLU A 130 -0.86 -13.77 -45.45
C GLU A 130 0.43 -13.38 -44.74
N LEU A 131 1.50 -13.22 -45.48
CA LEU A 131 2.77 -12.74 -44.92
C LEU A 131 2.68 -11.25 -44.56
N ASP A 132 2.00 -10.41 -45.34
CA ASP A 132 1.82 -9.00 -45.09
C ASP A 132 0.99 -8.77 -43.80
N GLU A 133 -0.08 -9.54 -43.59
CA GLU A 133 -0.88 -9.48 -42.36
C GLU A 133 -0.07 -9.94 -41.14
N LEU A 134 0.71 -11.01 -41.26
CA LEU A 134 1.58 -11.54 -40.21
C LEU A 134 2.64 -10.49 -39.82
N LEU A 135 3.30 -9.86 -40.80
CA LEU A 135 4.28 -8.80 -40.57
C LEU A 135 3.69 -7.58 -39.85
N SER A 136 2.47 -7.17 -40.22
CA SER A 136 1.76 -6.07 -39.55
C SER A 136 1.47 -6.41 -38.08
N THR A 137 1.04 -7.65 -37.80
CA THR A 137 0.74 -8.11 -36.44
C THR A 137 2.00 -8.25 -35.61
N TYR A 138 3.08 -8.79 -36.19
CA TYR A 138 4.39 -8.91 -35.57
C TYR A 138 4.95 -7.54 -35.17
N THR A 139 4.92 -6.57 -36.08
CA THR A 139 5.39 -5.21 -35.83
C THR A 139 4.66 -4.56 -34.64
N ARG A 140 3.33 -4.71 -34.59
CA ARG A 140 2.52 -4.17 -33.48
C ARG A 140 2.84 -4.86 -32.15
N LEU A 141 2.94 -6.21 -32.16
CA LEU A 141 3.24 -6.97 -30.95
C LEU A 141 4.65 -6.72 -30.45
N SER A 142 5.64 -6.67 -31.34
CA SER A 142 7.05 -6.35 -31.03
C SER A 142 7.18 -4.95 -30.42
N HIS A 143 6.48 -3.96 -30.97
CA HIS A 143 6.46 -2.62 -30.41
C HIS A 143 5.82 -2.58 -29.01
N THR A 144 4.72 -3.33 -28.77
CA THR A 144 4.10 -3.45 -27.44
C THR A 144 5.06 -4.11 -26.45
N PHE A 145 5.72 -5.19 -26.85
CA PHE A 145 6.71 -5.89 -26.04
C PHE A 145 7.89 -4.99 -25.65
N GLU A 146 8.36 -4.15 -26.56
CA GLU A 146 9.40 -3.16 -26.30
C GLU A 146 8.94 -2.07 -25.33
N LEU A 147 7.74 -1.50 -25.51
CA LEU A 147 7.14 -0.51 -24.62
C LEU A 147 6.96 -1.02 -23.18
N GLU A 148 6.65 -2.30 -23.02
CA GLU A 148 6.53 -2.96 -21.73
C GLU A 148 7.88 -3.44 -21.17
N ASN A 149 9.00 -3.03 -21.80
CA ASN A 149 10.35 -3.40 -21.38
C ASN A 149 10.60 -4.92 -21.44
N GLY A 150 10.03 -5.59 -22.44
CA GLY A 150 10.02 -7.03 -22.60
C GLY A 150 11.42 -7.67 -22.68
N TYR A 151 12.43 -6.96 -23.18
CA TYR A 151 13.80 -7.50 -23.24
C TYR A 151 14.50 -7.55 -21.87
N ALA A 152 14.00 -6.82 -20.86
CA ALA A 152 14.65 -6.70 -19.56
C ALA A 152 13.95 -7.47 -18.43
N TYR A 153 12.76 -8.05 -18.67
CA TYR A 153 11.95 -8.63 -17.56
C TYR A 153 12.68 -9.74 -16.79
N ARG A 154 13.50 -10.56 -17.45
CA ARG A 154 14.28 -11.62 -16.79
C ARG A 154 15.33 -11.03 -15.84
N SER A 155 16.01 -9.97 -16.28
CA SER A 155 16.99 -9.26 -15.44
C SER A 155 16.32 -8.52 -14.30
N GLU A 156 15.09 -7.99 -14.51
CA GLU A 156 14.29 -7.36 -13.47
C GLU A 156 13.91 -8.37 -12.37
N VAL A 157 13.49 -9.60 -12.74
CA VAL A 157 13.22 -10.68 -11.79
C VAL A 157 14.45 -11.01 -10.96
N VAL A 158 15.63 -11.19 -11.61
CA VAL A 158 16.90 -11.43 -10.92
C VAL A 158 17.25 -10.28 -9.96
N GLY A 159 17.08 -9.04 -10.41
CA GLY A 159 17.37 -7.85 -9.62
C GLY A 159 16.48 -7.76 -8.36
N VAL A 160 15.19 -8.04 -8.49
CA VAL A 160 14.25 -8.06 -7.36
C VAL A 160 14.59 -9.18 -6.38
N LEU A 161 14.88 -10.38 -6.86
CA LEU A 161 15.26 -11.50 -5.99
C LEU A 161 16.54 -11.22 -5.21
N LYS A 162 17.58 -10.70 -5.87
CA LYS A 162 18.83 -10.28 -5.21
C LYS A 162 18.59 -9.17 -4.20
N GLY A 163 17.78 -8.18 -4.55
CA GLY A 163 17.41 -7.08 -3.66
C GLY A 163 16.66 -7.54 -2.41
N LEU A 164 15.91 -8.64 -2.48
CA LEU A 164 15.23 -9.27 -1.37
C LEU A 164 16.09 -10.32 -0.61
N GLY A 165 17.42 -10.34 -0.87
CA GLY A 165 18.38 -11.15 -0.14
C GLY A 165 18.43 -12.61 -0.56
N PHE A 166 17.99 -12.97 -1.79
CA PHE A 166 18.19 -14.29 -2.36
C PHE A 166 19.49 -14.31 -3.19
N SER A 167 20.34 -15.30 -2.94
CA SER A 167 21.50 -15.59 -3.78
C SER A 167 21.10 -16.35 -5.05
N GLU A 168 21.92 -16.33 -6.07
CA GLU A 168 21.63 -17.10 -7.30
C GLU A 168 21.49 -18.61 -7.03
N SER A 169 22.19 -19.14 -6.03
CA SER A 169 22.06 -20.53 -5.60
C SER A 169 20.70 -20.86 -4.95
N ASP A 170 19.94 -19.84 -4.54
CA ASP A 170 18.60 -20.03 -3.98
C ASP A 170 17.53 -20.13 -5.05
N PHE A 171 17.77 -19.60 -6.25
CA PHE A 171 16.76 -19.44 -7.30
C PHE A 171 16.10 -20.76 -7.73
N GLU A 172 16.83 -21.86 -7.67
CA GLU A 172 16.33 -23.20 -8.04
C GLU A 172 15.65 -23.93 -6.86
N LYS A 173 15.67 -23.37 -5.65
CA LYS A 173 14.98 -23.98 -4.50
C LYS A 173 13.46 -23.93 -4.72
N GLN A 174 12.81 -25.03 -4.42
CA GLN A 174 11.35 -25.14 -4.51
C GLN A 174 10.69 -24.31 -3.42
N VAL A 175 9.60 -23.61 -3.77
CA VAL A 175 8.83 -22.73 -2.86
C VAL A 175 8.30 -23.51 -1.65
N ASP A 176 7.92 -24.77 -1.82
CA ASP A 176 7.43 -25.62 -0.72
C ASP A 176 8.47 -25.84 0.39
N SER A 177 9.77 -25.86 0.03
CA SER A 177 10.87 -26.06 0.98
C SER A 177 11.27 -24.82 1.79
N LEU A 178 10.68 -23.66 1.49
CA LEU A 178 11.04 -22.39 2.08
C LEU A 178 10.44 -22.20 3.47
N SER A 179 11.17 -21.47 4.32
CA SER A 179 10.62 -20.98 5.59
C SER A 179 9.51 -19.95 5.33
N GLY A 180 8.63 -19.71 6.31
CA GLY A 180 7.57 -18.72 6.21
C GLY A 180 8.08 -17.33 5.79
N GLY A 181 9.18 -16.86 6.40
CA GLY A 181 9.80 -15.58 6.05
C GLY A 181 10.35 -15.54 4.62
N GLN A 182 10.90 -16.65 4.12
CA GLN A 182 11.34 -16.74 2.73
C GLN A 182 10.13 -16.70 1.76
N LYS A 183 9.05 -17.41 2.09
CA LYS A 183 7.79 -17.35 1.30
C LYS A 183 7.23 -15.94 1.22
N THR A 184 7.24 -15.20 2.35
CA THR A 184 6.81 -13.80 2.37
C THR A 184 7.70 -12.93 1.46
N ARG A 185 9.03 -13.13 1.44
CA ARG A 185 9.95 -12.42 0.54
C ARG A 185 9.69 -12.75 -0.94
N VAL A 186 9.42 -14.01 -1.27
CA VAL A 186 9.04 -14.41 -2.65
C VAL A 186 7.73 -13.74 -3.08
N ALA A 187 6.72 -13.75 -2.21
CA ALA A 187 5.44 -13.08 -2.46
C ALA A 187 5.60 -11.55 -2.64
N LEU A 188 6.44 -10.92 -1.82
CA LEU A 188 6.80 -9.51 -1.98
C LEU A 188 7.43 -9.27 -3.35
N GLY A 189 8.41 -10.07 -3.75
CA GLY A 189 9.06 -9.96 -5.06
C GLY A 189 8.07 -10.08 -6.22
N LYS A 190 7.16 -11.05 -6.15
CA LYS A 190 6.09 -11.23 -7.14
C LYS A 190 5.17 -10.01 -7.21
N LEU A 191 4.75 -9.48 -6.06
CA LEU A 191 3.92 -8.28 -5.97
C LEU A 191 4.60 -7.05 -6.56
N LEU A 192 5.88 -6.82 -6.23
CA LEU A 192 6.65 -5.68 -6.75
C LEU A 192 6.79 -5.73 -8.28
N LEU A 193 6.99 -6.93 -8.85
CA LEU A 193 7.11 -7.14 -10.29
C LEU A 193 5.79 -7.03 -11.06
N THR A 194 4.65 -7.28 -10.41
CA THR A 194 3.32 -7.09 -11.00
C THR A 194 3.02 -5.61 -11.25
N LYS A 195 3.64 -4.70 -10.47
CA LYS A 195 3.52 -3.24 -10.58
C LYS A 195 2.07 -2.73 -10.62
N PRO A 196 1.21 -3.09 -9.65
CA PRO A 196 -0.15 -2.54 -9.59
C PRO A 196 -0.11 -1.03 -9.34
N ASP A 197 -1.21 -0.32 -9.65
CA ASP A 197 -1.29 1.13 -9.45
C ASP A 197 -1.21 1.55 -7.97
N ILE A 198 -1.65 0.69 -7.05
CA ILE A 198 -1.45 0.86 -5.59
C ILE A 198 -1.02 -0.47 -4.95
N ILE A 199 0.00 -0.40 -4.09
CA ILE A 199 0.47 -1.53 -3.28
C ILE A 199 0.13 -1.30 -1.82
N LEU A 200 -0.47 -2.32 -1.19
CA LEU A 200 -0.67 -2.38 0.25
C LEU A 200 0.32 -3.37 0.85
N LEU A 201 1.12 -2.92 1.81
CA LEU A 201 2.16 -3.72 2.47
C LEU A 201 1.88 -3.80 3.97
N ASP A 202 1.71 -5.02 4.48
CA ASP A 202 1.54 -5.28 5.92
C ASP A 202 2.83 -5.87 6.49
N GLU A 203 3.57 -5.07 7.28
CA GLU A 203 4.87 -5.37 7.88
C GLU A 203 5.92 -5.89 6.88
N PRO A 204 6.21 -5.17 5.78
CA PRO A 204 7.07 -5.66 4.71
C PRO A 204 8.53 -5.83 5.11
N THR A 205 8.98 -5.18 6.19
CA THR A 205 10.35 -5.26 6.70
C THR A 205 10.60 -6.50 7.55
N ASN A 206 9.55 -7.21 7.97
CA ASN A 206 9.70 -8.46 8.70
C ASN A 206 10.44 -9.49 7.84
N HIS A 207 11.42 -10.18 8.45
CA HIS A 207 12.26 -11.18 7.80
C HIS A 207 13.23 -10.66 6.72
N LEU A 208 13.41 -9.35 6.59
CA LEU A 208 14.44 -8.74 5.75
C LEU A 208 15.67 -8.38 6.59
N ASP A 209 16.85 -8.57 6.01
CA ASP A 209 18.10 -8.00 6.54
C ASP A 209 18.22 -6.50 6.18
N MET A 210 19.21 -5.83 6.74
CA MET A 210 19.41 -4.39 6.55
C MET A 210 19.64 -3.99 5.11
N ASP A 211 20.34 -4.82 4.33
CA ASP A 211 20.61 -4.55 2.92
C ASP A 211 19.32 -4.66 2.09
N SER A 212 18.51 -5.69 2.35
CA SER A 212 17.20 -5.87 1.72
C SER A 212 16.21 -4.77 2.10
N ILE A 213 16.23 -4.28 3.35
CA ILE A 213 15.42 -3.12 3.77
C ILE A 213 15.83 -1.87 3.00
N SER A 214 17.14 -1.57 2.91
CA SER A 214 17.66 -0.41 2.18
C SER A 214 17.34 -0.49 0.68
N TRP A 215 17.40 -1.68 0.10
CA TRP A 215 16.97 -1.91 -1.27
C TRP A 215 15.46 -1.66 -1.45
N LEU A 216 14.62 -2.20 -0.55
CA LEU A 216 13.17 -2.00 -0.59
C LEU A 216 12.79 -0.53 -0.44
N GLU A 217 13.43 0.22 0.45
CA GLU A 217 13.27 1.68 0.57
C GLU A 217 13.51 2.36 -0.77
N THR A 218 14.65 2.07 -1.40
CA THR A 218 15.02 2.64 -2.70
C THR A 218 14.01 2.26 -3.79
N TYR A 219 13.56 1.01 -3.80
CA TYR A 219 12.55 0.53 -4.74
C TYR A 219 11.23 1.28 -4.59
N LEU A 220 10.71 1.39 -3.35
CA LEU A 220 9.44 2.05 -3.07
C LEU A 220 9.49 3.56 -3.33
N LEU A 221 10.60 4.23 -3.07
CA LEU A 221 10.79 5.64 -3.42
C LEU A 221 10.66 5.89 -4.93
N ASN A 222 11.20 4.97 -5.74
CA ASN A 222 11.14 5.05 -7.20
C ASN A 222 9.88 4.41 -7.81
N TYR A 223 9.03 3.81 -6.99
CA TYR A 223 7.81 3.16 -7.46
C TYR A 223 6.81 4.18 -8.02
N SER A 224 6.37 3.96 -9.26
CA SER A 224 5.48 4.90 -9.97
C SER A 224 4.04 4.91 -9.45
N GLY A 225 3.59 3.84 -8.78
CA GLY A 225 2.27 3.74 -8.17
C GLY A 225 2.22 4.30 -6.75
N ALA A 226 1.04 4.30 -6.15
CA ALA A 226 0.85 4.62 -4.75
C ALA A 226 1.25 3.45 -3.84
N VAL A 227 1.57 3.74 -2.58
CA VAL A 227 1.89 2.71 -1.58
C VAL A 227 1.22 3.04 -0.26
N LEU A 228 0.56 2.05 0.35
CA LEU A 228 0.06 2.12 1.72
C LEU A 228 0.78 1.08 2.56
N ILE A 229 1.50 1.50 3.58
CA ILE A 229 2.37 0.66 4.40
C ILE A 229 1.86 0.61 5.83
N VAL A 230 1.69 -0.57 6.38
CA VAL A 230 1.63 -0.79 7.83
C VAL A 230 3.00 -1.29 8.26
N SER A 231 3.67 -0.59 9.17
CA SER A 231 4.94 -1.03 9.74
C SER A 231 5.15 -0.44 11.12
N HIS A 232 5.88 -1.17 11.95
CA HIS A 232 6.40 -0.71 13.24
C HIS A 232 7.82 -0.14 13.13
N ASP A 233 8.47 -0.28 11.99
CA ASP A 233 9.79 0.26 11.70
C ASP A 233 9.69 1.76 11.36
N ARG A 234 10.01 2.59 12.36
CA ARG A 234 9.93 4.05 12.25
C ARG A 234 10.94 4.63 11.27
N TYR A 235 12.13 4.01 11.18
CA TYR A 235 13.18 4.47 10.28
C TYR A 235 12.79 4.21 8.82
N PHE A 236 12.29 3.03 8.54
CA PHE A 236 11.76 2.69 7.23
C PHE A 236 10.62 3.63 6.81
N LEU A 237 9.63 3.85 7.70
CA LEU A 237 8.53 4.77 7.42
C LEU A 237 9.02 6.20 7.19
N ASP A 238 9.97 6.67 8.00
CA ASP A 238 10.46 8.06 7.91
C ASP A 238 11.14 8.34 6.56
N ARG A 239 11.77 7.35 5.96
CA ARG A 239 12.45 7.46 4.66
C ARG A 239 11.51 7.36 3.47
N VAL A 240 10.44 6.55 3.58
CA VAL A 240 9.61 6.20 2.42
C VAL A 240 8.34 7.03 2.34
N VAL A 241 7.70 7.38 3.48
CA VAL A 241 6.35 7.95 3.46
C VAL A 241 6.32 9.46 3.41
N THR A 242 5.30 9.98 2.76
CA THR A 242 4.99 11.41 2.64
C THR A 242 3.66 11.78 3.31
N LYS A 243 2.91 10.79 3.77
CA LYS A 243 1.64 10.94 4.50
C LYS A 243 1.52 9.87 5.56
N VAL A 244 0.95 10.22 6.71
CA VAL A 244 0.64 9.28 7.78
C VAL A 244 -0.86 9.30 8.05
N VAL A 245 -1.47 8.11 8.01
CA VAL A 245 -2.87 7.85 8.36
C VAL A 245 -2.86 7.17 9.72
N GLU A 246 -3.26 7.88 10.76
CA GLU A 246 -3.29 7.36 12.13
C GLU A 246 -4.67 6.81 12.49
N VAL A 247 -4.69 5.60 13.03
CA VAL A 247 -5.88 5.02 13.68
C VAL A 247 -5.69 5.13 15.20
N ASP A 248 -6.46 5.99 15.84
CA ASP A 248 -6.42 6.22 17.29
C ASP A 248 -7.84 6.44 17.82
N ASN A 249 -8.18 5.79 18.93
CA ASN A 249 -9.50 5.90 19.57
C ASN A 249 -10.67 5.73 18.57
N LYS A 250 -10.60 4.68 17.72
CA LYS A 250 -11.61 4.33 16.68
C LYS A 250 -11.72 5.34 15.53
N LYS A 251 -10.97 6.42 15.55
CA LYS A 251 -10.97 7.48 14.54
C LYS A 251 -9.72 7.39 13.66
N VAL A 252 -9.86 7.92 12.46
CA VAL A 252 -8.75 8.06 11.54
C VAL A 252 -8.43 9.54 11.34
N THR A 253 -7.15 9.87 11.47
CA THR A 253 -6.63 11.23 11.25
C THR A 253 -5.45 11.17 10.28
N THR A 254 -5.40 12.08 9.32
CA THR A 254 -4.32 12.16 8.35
C THR A 254 -3.35 13.29 8.68
N PHE A 255 -2.07 13.02 8.50
CA PHE A 255 -0.98 13.97 8.69
C PHE A 255 -0.12 13.98 7.43
N GLU A 256 0.12 15.15 6.88
CA GLU A 256 1.08 15.34 5.80
C GLU A 256 2.51 15.38 6.36
N GLY A 257 3.43 14.78 5.60
CA GLY A 257 4.83 14.66 5.94
C GLY A 257 5.27 13.22 6.28
N ASN A 258 6.56 13.07 6.61
CA ASN A 258 7.14 11.80 7.02
C ASN A 258 6.79 11.43 8.46
N TYR A 259 7.29 10.29 8.93
CA TYR A 259 6.99 9.78 10.27
C TYR A 259 7.49 10.73 11.39
N THR A 260 8.65 11.37 11.22
CA THR A 260 9.20 12.34 12.17
C THR A 260 8.29 13.56 12.29
N ALA A 261 7.85 14.15 11.18
CA ALA A 261 6.92 15.29 11.18
C ALA A 261 5.58 14.94 11.87
N TYR A 262 5.03 13.75 11.58
CA TYR A 262 3.85 13.22 12.26
C TYR A 262 4.09 13.12 13.79
N SER A 263 5.20 12.51 14.21
CA SER A 263 5.52 12.30 15.63
C SER A 263 5.61 13.62 16.41
N GLN A 264 6.25 14.63 15.83
CA GLN A 264 6.36 15.97 16.40
C GLN A 264 4.97 16.63 16.52
N LYS A 265 4.16 16.60 15.45
CA LYS A 265 2.82 17.17 15.46
C LYS A 265 1.90 16.47 16.46
N LYS A 266 2.01 15.14 16.58
CA LYS A 266 1.26 14.36 17.58
C LYS A 266 1.66 14.71 19.00
N ALA A 267 2.97 14.92 19.27
CA ALA A 267 3.45 15.37 20.58
C ALA A 267 2.85 16.74 20.96
N MET A 268 2.90 17.71 20.06
CA MET A 268 2.31 19.04 20.27
C MET A 268 0.80 18.96 20.53
N LEU A 269 0.07 18.15 19.78
CA LEU A 269 -1.39 17.98 19.99
C LEU A 269 -1.71 17.35 21.36
N ARG A 270 -0.89 16.36 21.79
CA ARG A 270 -1.05 15.75 23.13
C ARG A 270 -0.79 16.76 24.26
N GLU A 271 0.26 17.56 24.11
CA GLU A 271 0.60 18.60 25.09
C GLU A 271 -0.50 19.65 25.19
N ALA A 272 -1.00 20.14 24.05
CA ALA A 272 -2.12 21.08 24.01
C ALA A 272 -3.40 20.49 24.65
N ALA A 273 -3.71 19.23 24.36
CA ALA A 273 -4.85 18.54 24.97
C ALA A 273 -4.68 18.36 26.48
N TYR A 274 -3.46 18.07 26.95
CA TYR A 274 -3.15 17.96 28.37
C TYR A 274 -3.33 19.30 29.08
N HIS A 275 -2.81 20.40 28.53
CA HIS A 275 -3.01 21.74 29.10
C HIS A 275 -4.49 22.15 29.13
N ALA A 276 -5.23 21.87 28.05
CA ALA A 276 -6.66 22.13 28.02
C ALA A 276 -7.43 21.35 29.11
N TRP A 277 -7.06 20.08 29.34
CA TRP A 277 -7.63 19.26 30.38
C TRP A 277 -7.31 19.80 31.78
N VAL A 278 -6.05 20.19 32.04
CA VAL A 278 -5.65 20.78 33.34
C VAL A 278 -6.40 22.06 33.61
N ASN A 279 -6.53 22.96 32.64
CA ASN A 279 -7.32 24.19 32.80
C ASN A 279 -8.78 23.90 33.08
N GLN A 280 -9.38 22.92 32.41
CA GLN A 280 -10.75 22.50 32.66
C GLN A 280 -10.96 21.94 34.09
N GLN A 281 -9.99 21.15 34.59
CA GLN A 281 -10.05 20.62 35.96
C GLN A 281 -9.96 21.75 36.98
N GLN A 282 -9.10 22.75 36.76
CA GLN A 282 -9.00 23.92 37.64
C GLN A 282 -10.31 24.73 37.68
N GLU A 283 -10.94 24.93 36.52
CA GLU A 283 -12.20 25.63 36.42
C GLU A 283 -13.34 24.88 37.14
N ILE A 284 -13.41 23.54 36.97
CA ILE A 284 -14.37 22.70 37.69
C ILE A 284 -14.17 22.83 39.20
N HIS A 285 -12.93 22.73 39.69
CA HIS A 285 -12.61 22.85 41.09
C HIS A 285 -13.04 24.23 41.67
N HIS A 286 -12.73 25.30 40.93
CA HIS A 286 -13.13 26.65 41.30
C HIS A 286 -14.67 26.80 41.38
N GLN A 287 -15.41 26.24 40.47
CA GLN A 287 -16.86 26.24 40.47
C GLN A 287 -17.45 25.42 41.65
N GLU A 288 -16.87 24.26 41.95
CA GLU A 288 -17.27 23.42 43.10
C GLU A 288 -17.05 24.17 44.43
N GLU A 289 -15.93 24.87 44.60
CA GLU A 289 -15.67 25.70 45.78
C GLU A 289 -16.69 26.84 45.88
N ALA A 290 -16.99 27.55 44.80
CA ALA A 290 -17.97 28.62 44.78
C ALA A 290 -19.38 28.14 45.17
N VAL A 291 -19.80 26.97 44.70
CA VAL A 291 -21.09 26.33 45.09
C VAL A 291 -21.09 25.96 46.57
N SER A 292 -19.96 25.39 47.08
CA SER A 292 -19.84 25.07 48.51
C SER A 292 -19.96 26.30 49.41
N TYR A 293 -19.30 27.42 49.03
CA TYR A 293 -19.42 28.70 49.77
C TYR A 293 -20.83 29.28 49.75
N THR A 294 -21.57 29.16 48.66
CA THR A 294 -22.97 29.63 48.60
C THR A 294 -23.91 28.79 49.43
N HIS A 295 -23.70 27.46 49.50
CA HIS A 295 -24.48 26.58 50.39
C HIS A 295 -24.24 26.85 51.87
N LEU A 296 -22.98 27.13 52.27
CA LEU A 296 -22.64 27.45 53.66
C LEU A 296 -23.18 28.81 54.13
N ARG A 297 -23.48 29.77 53.22
CA ARG A 297 -24.08 31.07 53.55
C ARG A 297 -25.63 31.05 53.60
N ALA A 298 -26.27 30.00 53.09
CA ALA A 298 -27.73 29.88 53.04
C ALA A 298 -28.35 29.21 54.27
N HIS A 299 -27.51 28.80 55.22
CA HIS A 299 -27.88 28.33 56.54
C HIS A 299 -27.35 29.30 57.62
#